data_e340c7a21e8dcfd04f0aed6e06c41608
#
_entry.id   e340c7a21e8dcfd04f0aed6e06c41608
#
_cell.length_a   1.000
_cell.length_b   1.000
_cell.length_c   1.000
_cell.angle_alpha   90.00
_cell.angle_beta   90.00
_cell.angle_gamma   90.00
#
_symmetry.space_group_name_H-M   'P 1'
#
loop_
_entity.id
_entity.type
_entity.pdbx_description
1 polymer ?
#
loop_
_entity_poly.entity_id
_entity_poly.type
_entity_poly.pdbx_seq_one_letter_code
_entity_poly.pdbx_strand_id
1 'polypeptide(L)'
;MEILPTSLGTRPRLAVEVRAEGVVAARAEDATALLTAVARADLGEGAVAPGLKADNIVNRAAVVAAVRTALDGVAGSGRGRDVTVVVPDAAVRVLLLDFDQLPGKAAEALPVVRFRLKKLLPFDTDDAVLSYQVMSSGKGGVQVVAVAIPKSVLDEYEGVVTAAGYLPGAVLPSTLAALAGLDEAEAPALVVNAGPRGVTTAIVKGGVLLLHRSVDMAGEVPVETVMAVPLVDRERSAQEWAQQEGLGPGGYDRFDAEASMQTQVLEQAEMRELAASAAAREVTQAVSVAAAYFEDTLQVAPEVVLAAGTTGAETLAAMLQESGLEGLRVREMVDAGMLEAGAVTASVSRSWLAGVRGALKN
;
A
#
# COMPACT_ATOMS: atom_id res chain seq x y z
N MET A 1 5.79 19.14 2.76
CA MET A 1 5.78 18.40 4.04
C MET A 1 7.07 17.61 4.13
N GLU A 2 8.01 18.03 4.97
CA GLU A 2 9.23 17.25 5.20
C GLU A 2 8.90 16.08 6.13
N ILE A 3 8.81 14.89 5.58
CA ILE A 3 8.54 13.65 6.36
C ILE A 3 9.85 13.03 6.90
N LEU A 4 11.00 13.42 6.34
CA LEU A 4 12.30 12.95 6.78
C LEU A 4 13.08 14.09 7.46
N PRO A 5 13.79 13.81 8.57
CA PRO A 5 14.63 14.81 9.20
C PRO A 5 15.71 15.28 8.25
N THR A 6 15.89 16.59 8.13
CA THR A 6 16.91 17.27 7.33
C THR A 6 18.35 16.88 7.67
N SER A 7 18.58 16.17 8.78
CA SER A 7 19.89 15.74 9.25
C SER A 7 20.42 14.45 8.63
N LEU A 8 19.68 13.77 7.76
CA LEU A 8 20.05 12.47 7.19
C LEU A 8 20.87 12.56 5.88
N GLY A 9 21.36 13.74 5.49
CA GLY A 9 22.13 13.90 4.25
C GLY A 9 21.25 13.94 3.00
N THR A 10 21.87 13.84 1.82
CA THR A 10 21.14 13.76 0.53
C THR A 10 20.32 12.47 0.44
N ARG A 11 19.06 12.57 0.07
CA ARG A 11 18.21 11.39 -0.17
C ARG A 11 18.81 10.52 -1.28
N PRO A 12 18.63 9.19 -1.19
CA PRO A 12 18.95 8.30 -2.28
C PRO A 12 18.22 8.72 -3.57
N ARG A 13 18.88 8.54 -4.72
CA ARG A 13 18.28 8.81 -6.03
C ARG A 13 17.36 7.70 -6.52
N LEU A 14 17.29 6.61 -5.77
CA LEU A 14 16.46 5.45 -6.04
C LEU A 14 15.42 5.30 -4.94
N ALA A 15 14.21 4.97 -5.34
CA ALA A 15 13.16 4.52 -4.44
C ALA A 15 12.53 3.23 -4.97
N VAL A 16 12.10 2.36 -4.05
CA VAL A 16 11.38 1.15 -4.36
C VAL A 16 10.17 1.02 -3.44
N GLU A 17 9.04 0.67 -4.01
CA GLU A 17 7.82 0.38 -3.27
C GLU A 17 7.43 -1.07 -3.49
N VAL A 18 7.26 -1.81 -2.38
CA VAL A 18 6.81 -3.20 -2.37
C VAL A 18 5.33 -3.22 -2.03
N ARG A 19 4.51 -3.79 -2.90
CA ARG A 19 3.06 -3.95 -2.74
C ARG A 19 2.66 -5.41 -2.88
N ALA A 20 1.45 -5.75 -2.54
CA ALA A 20 0.93 -7.12 -2.71
C ALA A 20 0.89 -7.55 -4.19
N GLU A 21 0.63 -6.61 -5.09
CA GLU A 21 0.45 -6.84 -6.53
C GLU A 21 1.77 -6.77 -7.31
N GLY A 22 2.82 -6.19 -6.74
CA GLY A 22 4.08 -6.00 -7.44
C GLY A 22 5.02 -5.03 -6.77
N VAL A 23 6.15 -4.83 -7.41
CA VAL A 23 7.20 -3.90 -6.99
C VAL A 23 7.35 -2.83 -8.05
N VAL A 24 7.36 -1.57 -7.64
CA VAL A 24 7.69 -0.44 -8.50
C VAL A 24 8.94 0.25 -7.99
N ALA A 25 9.84 0.62 -8.89
CA ALA A 25 11.02 1.40 -8.59
C ALA A 25 11.08 2.65 -9.49
N ALA A 26 11.68 3.70 -8.97
CA ALA A 26 11.88 4.94 -9.69
C ALA A 26 13.23 5.58 -9.37
N ARG A 27 13.71 6.40 -10.30
CA ARG A 27 14.90 7.25 -10.14
C ARG A 27 14.56 8.71 -10.42
N ALA A 28 15.12 9.59 -9.60
CA ALA A 28 15.15 11.02 -9.86
C ALA A 28 16.56 11.57 -9.58
N GLU A 29 16.97 12.57 -10.36
CA GLU A 29 18.30 13.16 -10.23
C GLU A 29 18.31 14.43 -9.39
N ASP A 30 17.15 15.07 -9.22
CA ASP A 30 17.01 16.37 -8.56
C ASP A 30 16.00 16.34 -7.39
N ALA A 31 15.96 17.42 -6.64
CA ALA A 31 15.10 17.61 -5.48
C ALA A 31 13.60 17.79 -5.86
N THR A 32 13.28 18.07 -7.11
CA THR A 32 11.89 18.21 -7.57
C THR A 32 11.23 16.86 -7.81
N ALA A 33 12.01 15.78 -7.77
CA ALA A 33 11.62 14.42 -8.09
C ALA A 33 10.95 14.30 -9.47
N LEU A 34 11.57 14.94 -10.48
CA LEU A 34 11.30 14.61 -11.87
C LEU A 34 11.80 13.18 -12.12
N LEU A 35 10.88 12.27 -12.42
CA LEU A 35 11.22 10.86 -12.59
C LEU A 35 11.93 10.64 -13.92
N THR A 36 13.19 10.19 -13.87
CA THR A 36 14.05 9.94 -15.04
C THR A 36 14.03 8.49 -15.49
N ALA A 37 13.66 7.58 -14.62
CA ALA A 37 13.43 6.16 -14.94
C ALA A 37 12.40 5.56 -14.00
N VAL A 38 11.58 4.66 -14.53
CA VAL A 38 10.56 3.90 -13.78
C VAL A 38 10.56 2.47 -14.29
N ALA A 39 10.48 1.51 -13.36
CA ALA A 39 10.33 0.10 -13.68
C ALA A 39 9.37 -0.57 -12.70
N ARG A 40 8.69 -1.61 -13.18
CA ARG A 40 7.75 -2.42 -12.39
C ARG A 40 8.05 -3.91 -12.64
N ALA A 41 7.87 -4.70 -11.60
CA ALA A 41 7.85 -6.15 -11.66
C ALA A 41 6.61 -6.65 -10.94
N ASP A 42 5.82 -7.49 -11.60
CA ASP A 42 4.61 -8.07 -11.02
C ASP A 42 4.96 -9.18 -10.03
N LEU A 43 4.11 -9.35 -9.04
CA LEU A 43 4.17 -10.45 -8.07
C LEU A 43 2.96 -11.36 -8.24
N GLY A 44 3.18 -12.65 -8.03
CA GLY A 44 2.08 -13.61 -7.93
C GLY A 44 1.21 -13.33 -6.70
N GLU A 45 -0.06 -13.70 -6.79
CA GLU A 45 -1.02 -13.54 -5.70
C GLU A 45 -0.52 -14.21 -4.42
N GLY A 46 -0.63 -13.50 -3.29
CA GLY A 46 -0.18 -13.98 -1.99
C GLY A 46 1.33 -13.98 -1.76
N ALA A 47 2.15 -13.48 -2.69
CA ALA A 47 3.61 -13.39 -2.49
C ALA A 47 3.98 -12.40 -1.37
N VAL A 48 3.16 -11.36 -1.19
CA VAL A 48 3.24 -10.37 -0.10
C VAL A 48 1.87 -10.26 0.56
N ALA A 49 1.84 -10.39 1.89
CA ALA A 49 0.64 -10.26 2.73
C ALA A 49 0.87 -9.16 3.78
N PRO A 50 0.70 -7.87 3.43
CA PRO A 50 1.03 -6.77 4.31
C PRO A 50 0.20 -6.78 5.60
N GLY A 51 0.85 -6.59 6.73
CA GLY A 51 0.20 -6.56 8.03
C GLY A 51 1.19 -6.21 9.16
N LEU A 52 0.66 -6.11 10.39
CA LEU A 52 1.45 -5.76 11.58
C LEU A 52 2.14 -6.95 12.25
N LYS A 53 1.97 -8.15 11.73
CA LYS A 53 2.62 -9.36 12.22
C LYS A 53 3.72 -9.75 11.23
N ALA A 54 4.69 -10.54 11.69
CA ALA A 54 5.68 -11.16 10.81
C ALA A 54 5.01 -12.01 9.70
N ASP A 55 5.81 -12.40 8.72
CA ASP A 55 5.40 -13.15 7.53
C ASP A 55 4.65 -12.29 6.48
N ASN A 56 4.99 -11.01 6.40
CA ASN A 56 4.53 -10.14 5.29
C ASN A 56 5.10 -10.60 3.94
N ILE A 57 6.33 -11.10 3.94
CA ILE A 57 7.02 -11.57 2.73
C ILE A 57 6.87 -13.10 2.62
N VAL A 58 5.72 -13.54 2.12
CA VAL A 58 5.35 -14.97 2.04
C VAL A 58 6.23 -15.73 1.04
N ASN A 59 6.45 -15.16 -0.16
CA ASN A 59 7.36 -15.74 -1.15
C ASN A 59 8.61 -14.88 -1.29
N ARG A 60 9.56 -15.07 -0.37
CA ARG A 60 10.79 -14.28 -0.32
C ARG A 60 11.58 -14.32 -1.62
N ALA A 61 11.68 -15.48 -2.27
CA ALA A 61 12.46 -15.60 -3.50
C ALA A 61 11.87 -14.80 -4.66
N ALA A 62 10.54 -14.85 -4.83
CA ALA A 62 9.83 -14.06 -5.83
C ALA A 62 9.95 -12.55 -5.55
N VAL A 63 9.78 -12.12 -4.30
CA VAL A 63 9.86 -10.70 -3.92
C VAL A 63 11.28 -10.16 -4.13
N VAL A 64 12.33 -10.90 -3.73
CA VAL A 64 13.74 -10.51 -3.99
C VAL A 64 14.01 -10.38 -5.48
N ALA A 65 13.52 -11.31 -6.31
CA ALA A 65 13.67 -11.24 -7.76
C ALA A 65 12.95 -10.01 -8.35
N ALA A 66 11.73 -9.72 -7.91
CA ALA A 66 10.95 -8.57 -8.36
C ALA A 66 11.62 -7.24 -7.94
N VAL A 67 12.08 -7.12 -6.68
CA VAL A 67 12.82 -5.95 -6.18
C VAL A 67 14.09 -5.71 -7.00
N ARG A 68 14.86 -6.78 -7.27
CA ARG A 68 16.07 -6.69 -8.09
C ARG A 68 15.74 -6.24 -9.51
N THR A 69 14.76 -6.86 -10.16
CA THR A 69 14.33 -6.51 -11.53
C THR A 69 13.91 -5.06 -11.63
N ALA A 70 13.09 -4.58 -10.70
CA ALA A 70 12.61 -3.21 -10.69
C ALA A 70 13.77 -2.21 -10.46
N LEU A 71 14.63 -2.46 -9.46
CA LEU A 71 15.76 -1.57 -9.14
C LEU A 71 16.84 -1.59 -10.23
N ASP A 72 17.22 -2.73 -10.77
CA ASP A 72 18.18 -2.84 -11.87
C ASP A 72 17.65 -2.11 -13.13
N GLY A 73 16.33 -2.11 -13.35
CA GLY A 73 15.68 -1.40 -14.45
C GLY A 73 15.80 0.13 -14.35
N VAL A 74 16.02 0.69 -13.15
CA VAL A 74 16.13 2.15 -12.93
C VAL A 74 17.52 2.62 -12.49
N ALA A 75 18.40 1.72 -12.04
CA ALA A 75 19.70 2.08 -11.43
C ALA A 75 20.64 2.84 -12.38
N GLY A 76 20.51 2.63 -13.71
CA GLY A 76 21.40 3.25 -14.70
C GLY A 76 22.85 2.77 -14.55
N SER A 77 23.79 3.58 -15.07
CA SER A 77 25.23 3.28 -15.00
C SER A 77 25.89 3.67 -13.67
N GLY A 78 25.14 4.25 -12.74
CA GLY A 78 25.63 4.70 -11.43
C GLY A 78 26.00 3.53 -10.51
N ARG A 79 26.95 3.76 -9.58
CA ARG A 79 27.35 2.78 -8.57
C ARG A 79 26.54 2.90 -7.26
N GLY A 80 25.65 3.89 -7.17
CA GLY A 80 24.80 4.08 -5.97
C GLY A 80 23.82 2.92 -5.79
N ARG A 81 23.84 2.32 -4.61
CA ARG A 81 22.96 1.21 -4.23
C ARG A 81 22.01 1.60 -3.10
N ASP A 82 22.14 2.85 -2.61
CA ASP A 82 21.27 3.36 -1.58
C ASP A 82 19.85 3.58 -2.15
N VAL A 83 18.84 3.12 -1.45
CA VAL A 83 17.45 3.17 -1.88
C VAL A 83 16.52 3.57 -0.73
N THR A 84 15.58 4.48 -0.98
CA THR A 84 14.46 4.70 -0.07
C THR A 84 13.42 3.61 -0.31
N VAL A 85 13.03 2.93 0.76
CA VAL A 85 12.06 1.83 0.72
C VAL A 85 10.68 2.36 1.10
N VAL A 86 9.68 2.04 0.29
CA VAL A 86 8.28 2.36 0.58
C VAL A 86 7.54 1.06 0.86
N VAL A 87 6.87 1.01 2.02
CA VAL A 87 6.14 -0.17 2.50
C VAL A 87 4.64 0.09 2.51
N PRO A 88 3.80 -0.95 2.38
CA PRO A 88 2.35 -0.81 2.44
C PRO A 88 1.89 -0.20 3.78
N ASP A 89 0.84 0.62 3.75
CA ASP A 89 0.28 1.24 4.95
C ASP A 89 -0.23 0.21 5.97
N ALA A 90 -0.67 -0.96 5.53
CA ALA A 90 -1.09 -2.05 6.41
C ALA A 90 0.04 -2.62 7.29
N ALA A 91 1.31 -2.46 6.86
CA ALA A 91 2.49 -2.91 7.59
C ALA A 91 2.91 -1.96 8.72
N VAL A 92 2.29 -0.79 8.82
CA VAL A 92 2.64 0.26 9.78
C VAL A 92 1.40 0.79 10.51
N ARG A 93 1.63 1.56 11.58
CA ARG A 93 0.61 2.42 12.18
C ARG A 93 1.06 3.87 12.12
N VAL A 94 0.23 4.70 11.51
CA VAL A 94 0.38 6.16 11.48
C VAL A 94 -0.68 6.75 12.38
N LEU A 95 -0.27 7.56 13.34
CA LEU A 95 -1.15 8.16 14.34
C LEU A 95 -0.90 9.67 14.43
N LEU A 96 -1.98 10.43 14.47
CA LEU A 96 -1.95 11.85 14.80
C LEU A 96 -2.14 11.98 16.31
N LEU A 97 -1.22 12.67 16.97
CA LEU A 97 -1.19 12.81 18.41
C LEU A 97 -1.14 14.29 18.78
N ASP A 98 -1.94 14.67 19.77
CA ASP A 98 -1.91 16.00 20.36
C ASP A 98 -1.26 15.93 21.74
N PHE A 99 -0.37 16.88 22.00
CA PHE A 99 0.30 17.09 23.27
C PHE A 99 0.14 18.54 23.72
N ASP A 100 -0.12 18.76 25.02
CA ASP A 100 -0.10 20.11 25.58
C ASP A 100 1.30 20.72 25.44
N GLN A 101 2.33 19.91 25.68
CA GLN A 101 3.74 20.26 25.52
C GLN A 101 4.55 19.03 25.09
N LEU A 102 5.56 19.26 24.26
CA LEU A 102 6.53 18.24 23.87
C LEU A 102 7.94 18.80 24.02
N PRO A 103 8.91 18.05 24.59
CA PRO A 103 10.29 18.49 24.66
C PRO A 103 10.86 18.83 23.28
N GLY A 104 11.63 19.92 23.19
CA GLY A 104 12.21 20.35 21.91
C GLY A 104 13.35 19.47 21.41
N LYS A 105 14.00 18.69 22.31
CA LYS A 105 15.06 17.76 21.93
C LYS A 105 14.47 16.39 21.60
N ALA A 106 14.81 15.86 20.44
CA ALA A 106 14.29 14.57 19.97
C ALA A 106 14.55 13.42 20.97
N ALA A 107 15.72 13.40 21.63
CA ALA A 107 16.07 12.40 22.63
C ALA A 107 15.14 12.41 23.87
N GLU A 108 14.57 13.57 24.21
CA GLU A 108 13.63 13.73 25.33
C GLU A 108 12.16 13.54 24.87
N ALA A 109 11.85 13.94 23.64
CA ALA A 109 10.50 13.86 23.08
C ALA A 109 10.11 12.42 22.67
N LEU A 110 11.02 11.65 22.08
CA LEU A 110 10.75 10.28 21.62
C LEU A 110 10.22 9.36 22.74
N PRO A 111 10.77 9.35 23.97
CA PRO A 111 10.20 8.60 25.08
C PRO A 111 8.76 9.00 25.44
N VAL A 112 8.43 10.29 25.34
CA VAL A 112 7.07 10.81 25.61
C VAL A 112 6.10 10.30 24.53
N VAL A 113 6.48 10.40 23.25
CA VAL A 113 5.70 9.87 22.14
C VAL A 113 5.53 8.35 22.28
N ARG A 114 6.62 7.61 22.59
CA ARG A 114 6.58 6.16 22.84
C ARG A 114 5.60 5.78 23.95
N PHE A 115 5.61 6.51 25.05
CA PHE A 115 4.70 6.27 26.17
C PHE A 115 3.23 6.47 25.77
N ARG A 116 2.94 7.48 24.94
CA ARG A 116 1.59 7.72 24.41
C ARG A 116 1.17 6.58 23.48
N LEU A 117 2.06 6.15 22.59
CA LEU A 117 1.82 5.08 21.62
C LEU A 117 1.58 3.72 22.28
N LYS A 118 2.19 3.44 23.43
CA LYS A 118 2.03 2.17 24.15
C LYS A 118 0.56 1.82 24.46
N LYS A 119 -0.31 2.84 24.56
CA LYS A 119 -1.74 2.63 24.81
C LYS A 119 -2.60 2.55 23.54
N LEU A 120 -2.02 2.88 22.38
CA LEU A 120 -2.74 3.02 21.12
C LEU A 120 -2.36 1.94 20.10
N LEU A 121 -1.20 1.34 20.26
CA LEU A 121 -0.71 0.32 19.34
C LEU A 121 -1.20 -1.08 19.74
N PRO A 122 -1.51 -1.95 18.76
CA PRO A 122 -1.90 -3.33 19.00
C PRO A 122 -0.70 -4.29 19.25
N PHE A 123 0.52 -3.74 19.33
CA PHE A 123 1.78 -4.47 19.57
C PHE A 123 2.67 -3.70 20.55
N ASP A 124 3.69 -4.38 21.11
CA ASP A 124 4.59 -3.75 22.07
C ASP A 124 5.48 -2.71 21.40
N THR A 125 5.55 -1.51 21.98
CA THR A 125 6.42 -0.44 21.52
C THR A 125 7.92 -0.75 21.68
N ASP A 126 8.29 -1.69 22.53
CA ASP A 126 9.67 -2.10 22.72
C ASP A 126 10.17 -3.00 21.58
N ASP A 127 9.23 -3.68 20.90
CA ASP A 127 9.47 -4.47 19.68
C ASP A 127 9.17 -3.70 18.39
N ALA A 128 9.06 -2.37 18.47
CA ALA A 128 8.79 -1.51 17.36
C ALA A 128 9.88 -0.47 17.09
N VAL A 129 10.03 -0.11 15.82
CA VAL A 129 10.73 1.10 15.41
C VAL A 129 9.71 2.23 15.34
N LEU A 130 10.01 3.32 16.03
CA LEU A 130 9.15 4.49 16.13
C LEU A 130 9.87 5.71 15.57
N SER A 131 9.13 6.50 14.80
CA SER A 131 9.53 7.84 14.39
C SER A 131 8.38 8.81 14.60
N TYR A 132 8.68 10.10 14.70
CA TYR A 132 7.66 11.14 14.79
C TYR A 132 8.13 12.42 14.14
N GLN A 133 7.17 13.24 13.74
CA GLN A 133 7.39 14.59 13.24
C GLN A 133 6.39 15.55 13.86
N VAL A 134 6.88 16.70 14.31
CA VAL A 134 6.01 17.80 14.77
C VAL A 134 5.43 18.48 13.53
N MET A 135 4.10 18.48 13.42
CA MET A 135 3.36 19.07 12.32
C MET A 135 3.02 20.53 12.57
N SER A 136 2.62 20.83 13.80
CA SER A 136 2.35 22.19 14.24
C SER A 136 2.65 22.36 15.72
N SER A 137 3.05 23.56 16.12
CA SER A 137 3.22 23.91 17.52
C SER A 137 2.73 25.35 17.78
N GLY A 138 2.01 25.58 18.86
CA GLY A 138 1.46 26.88 19.18
C GLY A 138 0.77 26.92 20.54
N LYS A 139 -0.03 27.96 20.78
CA LYS A 139 -0.80 28.14 22.04
C LYS A 139 -1.81 27.01 22.28
N GLY A 140 -2.22 26.28 21.25
CA GLY A 140 -3.18 25.17 21.34
C GLY A 140 -2.54 23.80 21.56
N GLY A 141 -1.21 23.74 21.73
CA GLY A 141 -0.47 22.49 21.91
C GLY A 141 0.46 22.15 20.74
N VAL A 142 0.90 20.91 20.70
CA VAL A 142 1.82 20.35 19.70
C VAL A 142 1.16 19.18 19.01
N GLN A 143 0.96 19.29 17.70
CA GLN A 143 0.47 18.18 16.87
C GLN A 143 1.62 17.41 16.28
N VAL A 144 1.54 16.10 16.38
CA VAL A 144 2.60 15.18 15.96
C VAL A 144 2.02 14.08 15.08
N VAL A 145 2.64 13.80 13.95
CA VAL A 145 2.46 12.50 13.27
C VAL A 145 3.51 11.52 13.82
N ALA A 146 3.03 10.39 14.29
CA ALA A 146 3.88 9.30 14.76
C ALA A 146 3.71 8.06 13.88
N VAL A 147 4.81 7.41 13.56
CA VAL A 147 4.84 6.19 12.75
C VAL A 147 5.45 5.08 13.59
N ALA A 148 4.81 3.93 13.59
CA ALA A 148 5.25 2.73 14.29
C ALA A 148 5.21 1.52 13.37
N ILE A 149 6.30 0.77 13.30
CA ILE A 149 6.40 -0.50 12.57
C ILE A 149 7.02 -1.56 13.49
N PRO A 150 6.45 -2.79 13.57
CA PRO A 150 7.11 -3.88 14.28
C PRO A 150 8.49 -4.17 13.68
N LYS A 151 9.51 -4.39 14.51
CA LYS A 151 10.88 -4.65 14.04
C LYS A 151 10.95 -5.85 13.09
N SER A 152 10.24 -6.93 13.41
CA SER A 152 10.20 -8.12 12.56
C SER A 152 9.66 -7.82 11.16
N VAL A 153 8.64 -6.97 11.04
CA VAL A 153 8.07 -6.56 9.76
C VAL A 153 9.05 -5.66 8.99
N LEU A 154 9.67 -4.69 9.67
CA LEU A 154 10.69 -3.82 9.06
C LEU A 154 11.85 -4.65 8.49
N ASP A 155 12.38 -5.59 9.30
CA ASP A 155 13.48 -6.47 8.91
C ASP A 155 13.18 -7.32 7.66
N GLU A 156 11.91 -7.71 7.46
CA GLU A 156 11.49 -8.42 6.25
C GLU A 156 11.63 -7.56 5.00
N TYR A 157 11.11 -6.32 5.03
CA TYR A 157 11.19 -5.40 3.88
C TYR A 157 12.64 -4.95 3.60
N GLU A 158 13.41 -4.59 4.62
CA GLU A 158 14.83 -4.26 4.46
C GLU A 158 15.63 -5.48 3.97
N GLY A 159 15.29 -6.66 4.49
CA GLY A 159 15.94 -7.92 4.13
C GLY A 159 15.76 -8.32 2.68
N VAL A 160 14.62 -8.06 2.03
CA VAL A 160 14.44 -8.35 0.59
C VAL A 160 15.20 -7.36 -0.28
N VAL A 161 15.28 -6.08 0.12
CA VAL A 161 16.08 -5.07 -0.58
C VAL A 161 17.56 -5.39 -0.51
N THR A 162 18.04 -5.76 0.69
CA THR A 162 19.44 -6.19 0.90
C THR A 162 19.77 -7.45 0.08
N ALA A 163 18.89 -8.44 0.07
CA ALA A 163 19.07 -9.65 -0.72
C ALA A 163 19.02 -9.40 -2.24
N ALA A 164 18.35 -8.33 -2.68
CA ALA A 164 18.38 -7.87 -4.06
C ALA A 164 19.70 -7.18 -4.45
N GLY A 165 20.58 -6.89 -3.49
CA GLY A 165 21.90 -6.26 -3.71
C GLY A 165 21.89 -4.75 -3.58
N TYR A 166 20.89 -4.19 -2.89
CA TYR A 166 20.76 -2.76 -2.62
C TYR A 166 20.84 -2.48 -1.10
N LEU A 167 21.09 -1.22 -0.74
CA LEU A 167 21.23 -0.78 0.64
C LEU A 167 19.95 -0.01 1.04
N PRO A 168 19.10 -0.58 1.90
CA PRO A 168 17.94 0.13 2.39
C PRO A 168 18.37 1.31 3.26
N GLY A 169 17.87 2.50 2.92
CA GLY A 169 18.05 3.73 3.68
C GLY A 169 16.83 4.01 4.55
N ALA A 170 16.13 5.12 4.27
CA ALA A 170 14.87 5.39 4.96
C ALA A 170 13.77 4.43 4.50
N VAL A 171 12.87 4.07 5.44
CA VAL A 171 11.66 3.29 5.17
C VAL A 171 10.45 4.16 5.44
N LEU A 172 9.55 4.29 4.47
CA LEU A 172 8.39 5.18 4.51
C LEU A 172 7.09 4.39 4.27
N PRO A 173 6.01 4.70 5.00
CA PRO A 173 4.66 4.24 4.64
C PRO A 173 4.23 4.81 3.28
N SER A 174 3.52 4.01 2.48
CA SER A 174 3.11 4.35 1.11
C SER A 174 2.37 5.70 1.02
N THR A 175 1.35 5.91 1.85
CA THR A 175 0.59 7.17 1.82
C THR A 175 1.43 8.35 2.29
N LEU A 176 2.24 8.22 3.36
CA LEU A 176 3.10 9.33 3.80
C LEU A 176 4.17 9.65 2.77
N ALA A 177 4.74 8.65 2.10
CA ALA A 177 5.64 8.84 0.98
C ALA A 177 4.94 9.60 -0.16
N ALA A 178 3.74 9.19 -0.55
CA ALA A 178 2.96 9.89 -1.56
C ALA A 178 2.70 11.35 -1.20
N LEU A 179 2.28 11.64 0.04
CA LEU A 179 2.05 13.00 0.54
C LEU A 179 3.30 13.89 0.49
N ALA A 180 4.49 13.33 0.71
CA ALA A 180 5.75 14.06 0.55
C ALA A 180 5.96 14.56 -0.90
N GLY A 181 5.34 13.89 -1.87
CA GLY A 181 5.34 14.30 -3.28
C GLY A 181 4.50 15.53 -3.59
N LEU A 182 3.60 15.94 -2.71
CA LEU A 182 2.80 17.15 -2.90
C LEU A 182 3.66 18.41 -2.77
N ASP A 183 3.35 19.40 -3.58
CA ASP A 183 3.89 20.75 -3.37
C ASP A 183 3.19 21.35 -2.13
N GLU A 184 3.89 22.25 -1.44
CA GLU A 184 3.33 22.99 -0.32
C GLU A 184 2.28 24.00 -0.83
N ALA A 185 1.09 23.48 -1.16
CA ALA A 185 -0.03 24.33 -1.50
C ALA A 185 -0.79 24.72 -0.23
N GLU A 186 -1.23 25.98 -0.15
CA GLU A 186 -2.13 26.43 0.92
C GLU A 186 -3.50 25.74 0.84
N ALA A 187 -3.91 25.33 -0.36
CA ALA A 187 -5.17 24.63 -0.59
C ALA A 187 -5.14 23.22 0.04
N PRO A 188 -6.21 22.85 0.75
CA PRO A 188 -6.30 21.50 1.31
C PRO A 188 -6.44 20.45 0.21
N ALA A 189 -5.81 19.29 0.43
CA ALA A 189 -5.88 18.14 -0.48
C ALA A 189 -6.44 16.91 0.23
N LEU A 190 -7.39 16.21 -0.42
CA LEU A 190 -7.85 14.88 -0.07
C LEU A 190 -7.13 13.87 -0.95
N VAL A 191 -6.36 12.99 -0.34
CA VAL A 191 -5.60 11.93 -1.01
C VAL A 191 -6.21 10.58 -0.69
N VAL A 192 -6.37 9.75 -1.71
CA VAL A 192 -6.85 8.36 -1.59
C VAL A 192 -5.80 7.43 -2.20
N ASN A 193 -5.15 6.66 -1.35
CA ASN A 193 -4.22 5.61 -1.73
C ASN A 193 -4.95 4.26 -1.65
N ALA A 194 -5.42 3.77 -2.81
CA ALA A 194 -6.26 2.59 -2.89
C ALA A 194 -5.62 1.48 -3.72
N GLY A 195 -5.83 0.26 -3.25
CA GLY A 195 -5.47 -0.98 -3.93
C GLY A 195 -6.41 -2.12 -3.51
N PRO A 196 -6.27 -3.32 -4.05
CA PRO A 196 -7.18 -4.42 -3.77
C PRO A 196 -7.14 -4.94 -2.32
N ARG A 197 -6.10 -4.58 -1.55
CA ARG A 197 -5.91 -5.04 -0.18
C ARG A 197 -6.12 -4.00 0.90
N GLY A 198 -6.37 -2.75 0.52
CA GLY A 198 -6.62 -1.68 1.50
C GLY A 198 -6.80 -0.32 0.85
N VAL A 199 -7.36 0.58 1.61
CA VAL A 199 -7.50 1.99 1.26
C VAL A 199 -7.02 2.87 2.41
N THR A 200 -6.20 3.85 2.09
CA THR A 200 -5.80 4.90 3.03
C THR A 200 -6.27 6.25 2.51
N THR A 201 -7.00 6.96 3.35
CA THR A 201 -7.42 8.34 3.09
C THR A 201 -6.61 9.30 3.94
N ALA A 202 -6.15 10.40 3.35
CA ALA A 202 -5.39 11.42 4.05
C ALA A 202 -5.84 12.82 3.63
N ILE A 203 -5.86 13.75 4.59
CA ILE A 203 -6.15 15.17 4.36
C ILE A 203 -4.93 15.97 4.81
N VAL A 204 -4.42 16.80 3.92
CA VAL A 204 -3.30 17.70 4.21
C VAL A 204 -3.64 19.12 3.84
N LYS A 205 -3.21 20.11 4.66
CA LYS A 205 -3.36 21.54 4.42
C LYS A 205 -2.13 22.28 4.92
N GLY A 206 -1.49 23.07 4.04
CA GLY A 206 -0.31 23.86 4.43
C GLY A 206 0.81 23.00 5.04
N GLY A 207 1.05 21.80 4.51
CA GLY A 207 2.04 20.87 5.04
C GLY A 207 1.65 20.12 6.32
N VAL A 208 0.46 20.39 6.89
CA VAL A 208 -0.05 19.73 8.11
C VAL A 208 -1.00 18.60 7.73
N LEU A 209 -0.75 17.41 8.25
CA LEU A 209 -1.62 16.25 8.10
C LEU A 209 -2.78 16.35 9.10
N LEU A 210 -4.01 16.45 8.60
CA LEU A 210 -5.23 16.61 9.39
C LEU A 210 -5.97 15.28 9.60
N LEU A 211 -5.84 14.36 8.64
CA LEU A 211 -6.42 13.01 8.70
C LEU A 211 -5.43 12.03 8.08
N HIS A 212 -5.29 10.88 8.69
CA HIS A 212 -4.72 9.68 8.10
C HIS A 212 -5.51 8.48 8.60
N ARG A 213 -6.24 7.82 7.72
CA ARG A 213 -7.06 6.66 8.06
C ARG A 213 -6.81 5.54 7.06
N SER A 214 -6.30 4.43 7.55
CA SER A 214 -6.08 3.21 6.79
C SER A 214 -7.16 2.19 7.13
N VAL A 215 -7.75 1.57 6.11
CA VAL A 215 -8.71 0.48 6.21
C VAL A 215 -8.10 -0.70 5.46
N ASP A 216 -7.92 -1.79 6.18
CA ASP A 216 -7.45 -3.04 5.62
C ASP A 216 -8.66 -3.78 5.02
N MET A 217 -8.60 -4.06 3.71
CA MET A 217 -9.62 -4.80 2.96
C MET A 217 -9.22 -6.27 2.78
N ALA A 218 -8.22 -6.74 3.51
CA ALA A 218 -7.98 -8.16 3.64
C ALA A 218 -9.22 -8.77 4.33
N GLY A 219 -10.29 -8.93 3.56
CA GLY A 219 -11.44 -9.66 4.00
C GLY A 219 -10.94 -11.01 4.52
N GLU A 220 -11.25 -11.32 5.75
CA GLU A 220 -11.64 -12.66 6.06
C GLU A 220 -12.80 -12.97 5.09
N VAL A 221 -12.48 -13.45 3.88
CA VAL A 221 -13.31 -14.50 3.33
C VAL A 221 -13.27 -15.53 4.46
N PRO A 222 -14.37 -15.79 5.16
CA PRO A 222 -14.40 -16.98 5.97
C PRO A 222 -14.00 -18.06 4.99
N VAL A 223 -12.80 -18.59 5.13
CA VAL A 223 -12.54 -19.93 4.74
C VAL A 223 -13.43 -20.70 5.76
N GLU A 224 -14.74 -20.69 5.51
CA GLU A 224 -15.48 -21.88 5.81
C GLU A 224 -14.60 -22.92 5.15
N THR A 225 -13.90 -23.60 6.00
CA THR A 225 -13.20 -24.81 5.66
C THR A 225 -14.26 -25.63 4.93
N VAL A 226 -14.37 -25.44 3.62
CA VAL A 226 -14.82 -26.51 2.76
C VAL A 226 -13.76 -27.52 3.05
N MET A 227 -14.06 -28.35 4.04
CA MET A 227 -13.33 -29.58 4.29
C MET A 227 -13.24 -30.18 2.90
N ALA A 228 -12.08 -30.00 2.27
CA ALA A 228 -11.76 -30.73 1.06
C ALA A 228 -11.95 -32.18 1.47
N VAL A 229 -13.09 -32.74 1.12
CA VAL A 229 -13.30 -34.17 1.23
C VAL A 229 -12.11 -34.74 0.47
N PRO A 230 -11.22 -35.49 1.14
CA PRO A 230 -10.01 -35.98 0.50
C PRO A 230 -10.43 -36.64 -0.80
N LEU A 231 -9.72 -36.34 -1.89
CA LEU A 231 -9.98 -36.92 -3.23
C LEU A 231 -10.14 -38.45 -3.18
N VAL A 232 -9.47 -39.08 -2.21
CA VAL A 232 -9.55 -40.53 -1.93
C VAL A 232 -10.97 -40.99 -1.52
N ASP A 233 -11.74 -40.19 -0.80
CA ASP A 233 -13.12 -40.56 -0.42
C ASP A 233 -14.12 -40.32 -1.56
N ARG A 234 -13.87 -39.37 -2.45
CA ARG A 234 -14.69 -39.15 -3.66
C ARG A 234 -14.50 -40.27 -4.68
N GLU A 235 -13.25 -40.71 -4.89
CA GLU A 235 -12.97 -41.84 -5.77
C GLU A 235 -13.57 -43.15 -5.23
N ARG A 236 -13.50 -43.36 -3.92
CA ARG A 236 -14.07 -44.55 -3.28
C ARG A 236 -15.60 -44.55 -3.41
N SER A 237 -16.27 -43.42 -3.13
CA SER A 237 -17.73 -43.28 -3.30
C SER A 237 -18.17 -43.44 -4.76
N ALA A 238 -17.42 -42.91 -5.73
CA ALA A 238 -17.70 -43.05 -7.15
C ALA A 238 -17.51 -44.49 -7.63
N GLN A 239 -16.47 -45.19 -7.12
CA GLN A 239 -16.24 -46.61 -7.44
C GLN A 239 -17.30 -47.53 -6.84
N GLU A 240 -17.76 -47.27 -5.60
CA GLU A 240 -18.83 -48.02 -4.96
C GLU A 240 -20.16 -47.82 -5.71
N TRP A 241 -20.44 -46.60 -6.20
CA TRP A 241 -21.65 -46.30 -6.96
C TRP A 241 -21.60 -46.96 -8.35
N ALA A 242 -20.45 -46.89 -9.07
CA ALA A 242 -20.25 -47.51 -10.37
C ALA A 242 -20.37 -49.06 -10.32
N GLN A 243 -19.97 -49.68 -9.21
CA GLN A 243 -20.13 -51.12 -8.99
C GLN A 243 -21.58 -51.52 -8.72
N GLN A 244 -22.38 -50.63 -8.15
CA GLN A 244 -23.80 -50.87 -7.85
C GLN A 244 -24.68 -50.79 -9.11
N GLU A 245 -24.30 -49.97 -10.09
CA GLU A 245 -25.06 -49.74 -11.36
C GLU A 245 -24.52 -50.58 -12.54
N GLY A 246 -23.51 -51.42 -12.37
CA GLY A 246 -23.04 -52.40 -13.38
C GLY A 246 -22.40 -51.73 -14.60
N LEU A 247 -21.88 -50.48 -14.48
CA LEU A 247 -21.22 -49.77 -15.56
C LEU A 247 -19.72 -50.12 -15.57
N GLY A 248 -19.22 -50.63 -16.70
CA GLY A 248 -17.82 -51.05 -16.86
C GLY A 248 -16.83 -49.88 -16.80
N PRO A 249 -15.57 -50.15 -16.48
CA PRO A 249 -14.54 -49.13 -16.36
C PRO A 249 -14.14 -48.55 -17.73
N GLY A 250 -14.49 -47.35 -18.05
CA GLY A 250 -13.93 -46.68 -19.23
C GLY A 250 -14.66 -45.48 -19.85
N GLY A 251 -15.73 -44.99 -19.28
CA GLY A 251 -16.56 -43.98 -19.97
C GLY A 251 -16.64 -42.57 -19.36
N TYR A 252 -16.14 -42.35 -18.15
CA TYR A 252 -16.43 -41.11 -17.41
C TYR A 252 -15.26 -40.15 -17.21
N ASP A 253 -14.03 -40.55 -17.44
CA ASP A 253 -12.83 -39.78 -16.99
C ASP A 253 -12.51 -38.50 -17.77
N ARG A 254 -13.16 -38.20 -18.88
CA ARG A 254 -12.84 -36.98 -19.66
C ARG A 254 -13.89 -35.88 -19.58
N PHE A 255 -15.16 -36.23 -19.53
CA PHE A 255 -16.24 -35.26 -19.47
C PHE A 255 -16.41 -34.66 -18.07
N ASP A 256 -16.17 -35.41 -17.01
CA ASP A 256 -16.30 -34.93 -15.63
C ASP A 256 -15.13 -34.01 -15.22
N ALA A 257 -13.92 -34.24 -15.74
CA ALA A 257 -12.77 -33.39 -15.46
C ALA A 257 -12.91 -31.99 -16.11
N GLU A 258 -13.39 -31.92 -17.36
CA GLU A 258 -13.63 -30.63 -18.04
C GLU A 258 -14.81 -29.86 -17.42
N ALA A 259 -15.89 -30.55 -17.06
CA ALA A 259 -17.04 -29.94 -16.37
C ALA A 259 -16.64 -29.44 -14.97
N SER A 260 -15.85 -30.20 -14.22
CA SER A 260 -15.33 -29.80 -12.91
C SER A 260 -14.39 -28.60 -12.99
N MET A 261 -13.49 -28.56 -14.00
CA MET A 261 -12.64 -27.39 -14.24
C MET A 261 -13.42 -26.17 -14.64
N GLN A 262 -14.43 -26.29 -15.49
CA GLN A 262 -15.31 -25.16 -15.87
C GLN A 262 -16.10 -24.65 -14.68
N THR A 263 -16.64 -25.51 -13.82
CA THR A 263 -17.33 -25.11 -12.61
C THR A 263 -16.41 -24.39 -11.64
N GLN A 264 -15.19 -24.89 -11.42
CA GLN A 264 -14.20 -24.23 -10.56
C GLN A 264 -13.78 -22.87 -11.11
N VAL A 265 -13.61 -22.72 -12.43
CA VAL A 265 -13.28 -21.42 -13.07
C VAL A 265 -14.43 -20.42 -12.90
N LEU A 266 -15.68 -20.86 -13.04
CA LEU A 266 -16.85 -20.00 -12.83
C LEU A 266 -17.01 -19.59 -11.36
N GLU A 267 -16.88 -20.51 -10.42
CA GLU A 267 -16.91 -20.22 -8.98
C GLU A 267 -15.80 -19.25 -8.58
N GLN A 268 -14.58 -19.43 -9.12
CA GLN A 268 -13.47 -18.49 -8.88
C GLN A 268 -13.74 -17.11 -9.49
N ALA A 269 -14.37 -17.02 -10.67
CA ALA A 269 -14.72 -15.76 -11.29
C ALA A 269 -15.81 -15.02 -10.48
N GLU A 270 -16.85 -15.71 -10.02
CA GLU A 270 -17.90 -15.15 -9.15
C GLU A 270 -17.33 -14.67 -7.82
N MET A 271 -16.44 -15.46 -7.20
CA MET A 271 -15.76 -15.06 -5.95
C MET A 271 -14.92 -13.81 -6.14
N ARG A 272 -14.20 -13.68 -7.28
CA ARG A 272 -13.42 -12.49 -7.60
C ARG A 272 -14.29 -11.26 -7.82
N GLU A 273 -15.43 -11.40 -8.49
CA GLU A 273 -16.37 -10.32 -8.70
C GLU A 273 -17.01 -9.85 -7.38
N LEU A 274 -17.40 -10.78 -6.52
CA LEU A 274 -17.90 -10.47 -5.17
C LEU A 274 -16.85 -9.74 -4.33
N ALA A 275 -15.60 -10.21 -4.36
CA ALA A 275 -14.49 -9.57 -3.65
C ALA A 275 -14.19 -8.16 -4.19
N ALA A 276 -14.20 -7.97 -5.51
CA ALA A 276 -14.03 -6.68 -6.15
C ALA A 276 -15.17 -5.69 -5.78
N SER A 277 -16.40 -6.17 -5.75
CA SER A 277 -17.57 -5.38 -5.34
C SER A 277 -17.51 -5.00 -3.84
N ALA A 278 -17.03 -5.89 -2.99
CA ALA A 278 -16.81 -5.60 -1.57
C ALA A 278 -15.71 -4.56 -1.39
N ALA A 279 -14.57 -4.72 -2.08
CA ALA A 279 -13.47 -3.76 -2.06
C ALA A 279 -13.90 -2.37 -2.55
N ALA A 280 -14.68 -2.29 -3.62
CA ALA A 280 -15.22 -1.02 -4.13
C ALA A 280 -16.09 -0.31 -3.07
N ARG A 281 -16.93 -1.05 -2.36
CA ARG A 281 -17.77 -0.50 -1.27
C ARG A 281 -16.92 0.04 -0.11
N GLU A 282 -15.86 -0.66 0.30
CA GLU A 282 -14.96 -0.19 1.35
C GLU A 282 -14.21 1.07 0.92
N VAL A 283 -13.74 1.14 -0.32
CA VAL A 283 -13.09 2.34 -0.88
C VAL A 283 -14.05 3.53 -0.86
N THR A 284 -15.27 3.37 -1.38
CA THR A 284 -16.25 4.46 -1.43
C THR A 284 -16.71 4.89 -0.05
N GLN A 285 -16.87 3.97 0.89
CA GLN A 285 -17.16 4.28 2.28
C GLN A 285 -16.01 5.07 2.94
N ALA A 286 -14.77 4.65 2.71
CA ALA A 286 -13.61 5.35 3.25
C ALA A 286 -13.50 6.79 2.71
N VAL A 287 -13.74 6.98 1.41
CA VAL A 287 -13.75 8.30 0.77
C VAL A 287 -14.90 9.17 1.29
N SER A 288 -16.11 8.61 1.43
CA SER A 288 -17.27 9.33 1.98
C SER A 288 -17.00 9.86 3.39
N VAL A 289 -16.44 9.01 4.26
CA VAL A 289 -16.07 9.41 5.62
C VAL A 289 -14.98 10.50 5.62
N ALA A 290 -13.98 10.36 4.75
CA ALA A 290 -12.92 11.37 4.65
C ALA A 290 -13.44 12.71 4.08
N ALA A 291 -14.35 12.68 3.11
CA ALA A 291 -14.97 13.88 2.54
C ALA A 291 -15.83 14.61 3.58
N ALA A 292 -16.62 13.88 4.36
CA ALA A 292 -17.40 14.46 5.47
C ALA A 292 -16.47 15.09 6.53
N TYR A 293 -15.40 14.40 6.93
CA TYR A 293 -14.42 14.95 7.85
C TYR A 293 -13.72 16.20 7.30
N PHE A 294 -13.43 16.22 5.99
CA PHE A 294 -12.84 17.36 5.29
C PHE A 294 -13.77 18.58 5.40
N GLU A 295 -15.06 18.40 5.10
CA GLU A 295 -16.07 19.44 5.17
C GLU A 295 -16.26 19.95 6.61
N ASP A 296 -16.39 19.04 7.57
CA ASP A 296 -16.54 19.40 8.99
C ASP A 296 -15.34 20.16 9.54
N THR A 297 -14.11 19.77 9.14
CA THR A 297 -12.89 20.37 9.68
C THR A 297 -12.51 21.67 8.99
N LEU A 298 -12.74 21.77 7.68
CA LEU A 298 -12.28 22.88 6.85
C LEU A 298 -13.38 23.85 6.45
N GLN A 299 -14.66 23.51 6.73
CA GLN A 299 -15.86 24.27 6.39
C GLN A 299 -15.99 24.54 4.88
N VAL A 300 -15.41 23.67 4.07
CA VAL A 300 -15.49 23.65 2.59
C VAL A 300 -15.55 22.21 2.13
N ALA A 301 -16.36 21.92 1.11
CA ALA A 301 -16.41 20.59 0.52
C ALA A 301 -15.13 20.31 -0.31
N PRO A 302 -14.62 19.06 -0.34
CA PRO A 302 -13.54 18.71 -1.24
C PRO A 302 -14.02 18.71 -2.69
N GLU A 303 -13.32 19.41 -3.58
CA GLU A 303 -13.63 19.43 -5.01
C GLU A 303 -12.82 18.39 -5.80
N VAL A 304 -11.64 18.07 -5.29
CA VAL A 304 -10.68 17.20 -5.96
C VAL A 304 -10.17 16.14 -5.00
N VAL A 305 -10.17 14.91 -5.48
CA VAL A 305 -9.52 13.75 -4.86
C VAL A 305 -8.26 13.43 -5.65
N LEU A 306 -7.14 13.33 -4.97
CA LEU A 306 -5.87 12.90 -5.55
C LEU A 306 -5.71 11.38 -5.37
N ALA A 307 -5.69 10.66 -6.49
CA ALA A 307 -5.54 9.21 -6.48
C ALA A 307 -4.07 8.80 -6.44
N ALA A 308 -3.76 7.90 -5.52
CA ALA A 308 -2.53 7.14 -5.39
C ALA A 308 -2.86 5.65 -5.27
N GLY A 309 -1.84 4.80 -5.34
CA GLY A 309 -2.01 3.35 -5.19
C GLY A 309 -2.18 2.64 -6.53
N THR A 310 -2.77 1.47 -6.51
CA THR A 310 -2.88 0.61 -7.69
C THR A 310 -4.22 0.75 -8.44
N THR A 311 -5.23 1.32 -7.78
CA THR A 311 -6.58 1.45 -8.34
C THR A 311 -6.64 2.45 -9.52
N GLY A 312 -5.87 3.55 -9.45
CA GLY A 312 -5.87 4.59 -10.49
C GLY A 312 -7.07 5.53 -10.44
N ALA A 313 -6.90 6.74 -11.00
CA ALA A 313 -7.90 7.80 -10.91
C ALA A 313 -9.18 7.47 -11.69
N GLU A 314 -9.07 6.83 -12.83
CA GLU A 314 -10.24 6.48 -13.68
C GLU A 314 -11.14 5.46 -12.97
N THR A 315 -10.55 4.38 -12.45
CA THR A 315 -11.29 3.35 -11.71
C THR A 315 -11.89 3.91 -10.43
N LEU A 316 -11.12 4.72 -9.68
CA LEU A 316 -11.62 5.37 -8.47
C LEU A 316 -12.80 6.31 -8.79
N ALA A 317 -12.72 7.09 -9.88
CA ALA A 317 -13.80 7.97 -10.31
C ALA A 317 -15.07 7.19 -10.63
N ALA A 318 -14.96 6.06 -11.34
CA ALA A 318 -16.10 5.19 -11.63
C ALA A 318 -16.76 4.65 -10.36
N MET A 319 -15.97 4.15 -9.40
CA MET A 319 -16.47 3.67 -8.10
C MET A 319 -17.21 4.76 -7.32
N LEU A 320 -16.71 6.00 -7.33
CA LEU A 320 -17.35 7.12 -6.63
C LEU A 320 -18.66 7.55 -7.32
N GLN A 321 -18.70 7.56 -8.64
CA GLN A 321 -19.91 7.85 -9.40
C GLN A 321 -21.02 6.83 -9.14
N GLU A 322 -20.69 5.54 -9.18
CA GLU A 322 -21.63 4.45 -8.87
C GLU A 322 -22.20 4.54 -7.45
N SER A 323 -21.46 5.16 -6.53
CA SER A 323 -21.85 5.32 -5.13
C SER A 323 -22.52 6.67 -4.81
N GLY A 324 -22.83 7.49 -5.83
CA GLY A 324 -23.50 8.78 -5.66
C GLY A 324 -22.61 9.93 -5.18
N LEU A 325 -21.27 9.76 -5.23
CA LEU A 325 -20.30 10.81 -4.91
C LEU A 325 -19.85 11.57 -6.19
N GLU A 326 -20.81 11.95 -7.02
CA GLU A 326 -20.56 12.53 -8.36
C GLU A 326 -19.90 13.92 -8.34
N GLY A 327 -19.93 14.62 -7.21
CA GLY A 327 -19.34 15.96 -7.06
C GLY A 327 -17.82 15.99 -6.95
N LEU A 328 -17.16 14.84 -6.73
CA LEU A 328 -15.73 14.73 -6.52
C LEU A 328 -14.99 14.44 -7.82
N ARG A 329 -14.13 15.37 -8.24
CA ARG A 329 -13.24 15.15 -9.39
C ARG A 329 -12.02 14.36 -8.95
N VAL A 330 -11.76 13.22 -9.58
CA VAL A 330 -10.57 12.40 -9.28
C VAL A 330 -9.44 12.71 -10.27
N ARG A 331 -8.23 12.89 -9.76
CA ARG A 331 -7.02 13.12 -10.55
C ARG A 331 -5.89 12.23 -10.05
N GLU A 332 -5.02 11.81 -10.96
CA GLU A 332 -3.76 11.17 -10.57
C GLU A 332 -2.89 12.15 -9.76
N MET A 333 -2.27 11.62 -8.71
CA MET A 333 -1.33 12.40 -7.89
C MET A 333 -0.02 12.70 -8.63
N VAL A 334 0.36 11.82 -9.57
CA VAL A 334 1.50 12.01 -10.47
C VAL A 334 1.00 12.32 -11.87
N ASP A 335 1.22 13.52 -12.35
CA ASP A 335 0.87 13.91 -13.72
C ASP A 335 2.02 13.66 -14.71
N ALA A 336 1.73 13.83 -16.01
CA ALA A 336 2.70 13.58 -17.08
C ALA A 336 3.92 14.50 -17.03
N GLY A 337 3.77 15.73 -16.52
CA GLY A 337 4.86 16.70 -16.40
C GLY A 337 5.88 16.35 -15.31
N MET A 338 5.55 15.39 -14.44
CA MET A 338 6.43 14.88 -13.39
C MET A 338 7.34 13.72 -13.86
N LEU A 339 7.29 13.38 -15.15
CA LEU A 339 8.05 12.32 -15.78
C LEU A 339 8.86 12.87 -16.94
N GLU A 340 10.13 12.50 -17.05
CA GLU A 340 10.94 12.79 -18.22
C GLU A 340 10.43 12.02 -19.44
N ALA A 341 10.55 12.59 -20.63
CA ALA A 341 10.15 11.92 -21.85
C ALA A 341 10.94 10.61 -22.03
N GLY A 342 10.22 9.49 -22.08
CA GLY A 342 10.82 8.15 -22.17
C GLY A 342 11.18 7.49 -20.83
N ALA A 343 10.93 8.15 -19.69
CA ALA A 343 11.19 7.60 -18.36
C ALA A 343 10.33 6.36 -18.03
N VAL A 344 9.16 6.25 -18.65
CA VAL A 344 8.20 5.16 -18.40
C VAL A 344 8.12 4.25 -19.60
N THR A 345 8.37 2.96 -19.41
CA THR A 345 7.89 1.93 -20.33
C THR A 345 6.36 1.84 -20.21
N ALA A 346 5.68 1.63 -21.33
CA ALA A 346 4.21 1.76 -21.51
C ALA A 346 3.33 0.95 -20.53
N SER A 347 3.89 0.18 -19.61
CA SER A 347 3.19 -0.75 -18.70
C SER A 347 2.98 -0.25 -17.27
N VAL A 348 3.46 0.95 -16.89
CA VAL A 348 3.34 1.44 -15.50
C VAL A 348 2.29 2.54 -15.42
N SER A 349 1.19 2.29 -14.72
CA SER A 349 0.20 3.33 -14.40
C SER A 349 0.80 4.40 -13.49
N ARG A 350 0.45 5.67 -13.74
CA ARG A 350 0.94 6.81 -12.95
C ARG A 350 0.52 6.76 -11.48
N SER A 351 -0.60 6.13 -11.18
CA SER A 351 -1.07 5.93 -9.81
C SER A 351 -0.09 5.14 -8.94
N TRP A 352 0.66 4.21 -9.54
CA TRP A 352 1.70 3.43 -8.87
C TRP A 352 2.91 4.26 -8.43
N LEU A 353 3.08 5.45 -9.01
CA LEU A 353 4.31 6.23 -8.86
C LEU A 353 4.28 7.21 -7.68
N ALA A 354 3.11 7.42 -7.06
CA ALA A 354 2.94 8.43 -6.03
C ALA A 354 3.90 8.22 -4.84
N GLY A 355 3.98 6.98 -4.32
CA GLY A 355 4.86 6.64 -3.20
C GLY A 355 6.34 6.80 -3.54
N VAL A 356 6.81 6.19 -4.64
CA VAL A 356 8.22 6.27 -5.05
C VAL A 356 8.65 7.69 -5.45
N ARG A 357 7.77 8.47 -6.10
CA ARG A 357 8.07 9.87 -6.41
C ARG A 357 8.22 10.71 -5.15
N GLY A 358 7.28 10.59 -4.23
CA GLY A 358 7.35 11.35 -2.99
C GLY A 358 8.53 10.94 -2.11
N ALA A 359 8.91 9.66 -2.14
CA ALA A 359 10.12 9.17 -1.47
C ALA A 359 11.43 9.76 -2.05
N LEU A 360 11.41 10.21 -3.30
CA LEU A 360 12.55 10.85 -3.99
C LEU A 360 12.56 12.37 -3.84
N LYS A 361 11.44 13.01 -3.46
CA LYS A 361 11.35 14.46 -3.29
C LYS A 361 12.05 14.89 -2.00
N ASN A 362 12.97 15.86 -2.12
CA ASN A 362 13.69 16.45 -1.00
C ASN A 362 12.94 17.65 -0.41
#